data_eaea0a6918710d9aa6e6e2b54c80e203
#
_entry.id   eaea0a6918710d9aa6e6e2b54c80e203
#
_cell.length_a   1.000
_cell.length_b   1.000
_cell.length_c   1.000
_cell.angle_alpha   90.00
_cell.angle_beta   90.00
_cell.angle_gamma   90.00
#
_symmetry.space_group_name_H-M   'P 1'
#
loop_
_entity.id
_entity.type
_entity.pdbx_description
1 polymer ?
#
loop_
_entity_poly.entity_id
_entity_poly.type
_entity_poly.pdbx_seq_one_letter_code
_entity_poly.pdbx_strand_id
1 'polypeptide(L)'
;MVKVGVIESYKDYGKCICISNGVIEAYVTVDLGPRIIRFGFVGGQNFMCDRRVALGGRCSQEYTDFFGEGKKWESFGGHRIWLSPESYPETYTPDDRAVDYEITENGAIFKAQDDVEIGAAKTLEIKMDKDDA
;
A
#
# COMPACT_ATOMS: atom_id res chain seq x y z
N MET A 1 -22.82 -0.88 -8.74
CA MET A 1 -21.82 -1.76 -9.41
C MET A 1 -20.44 -1.34 -8.96
N VAL A 2 -19.61 -2.28 -8.61
CA VAL A 2 -18.21 -2.00 -8.30
C VAL A 2 -17.41 -1.95 -9.60
N LYS A 3 -16.62 -0.92 -9.77
CA LYS A 3 -15.68 -0.76 -10.89
C LYS A 3 -14.27 -0.83 -10.35
N VAL A 4 -13.42 -1.57 -11.06
CA VAL A 4 -12.00 -1.68 -10.74
C VAL A 4 -11.21 -1.25 -11.97
N GLY A 5 -10.29 -0.34 -11.80
CA GLY A 5 -9.50 0.21 -12.90
C GLY A 5 -8.08 0.55 -12.49
N VAL A 6 -7.25 0.78 -13.49
CA VAL A 6 -5.85 1.17 -13.30
C VAL A 6 -5.72 2.68 -13.38
N ILE A 7 -5.04 3.27 -12.40
CA ILE A 7 -4.55 4.65 -12.44
C ILE A 7 -3.06 4.57 -12.73
N GLU A 8 -2.64 5.07 -13.89
CA GLU A 8 -1.27 4.94 -14.37
C GLU A 8 -0.26 5.71 -13.52
N SER A 9 -0.68 6.82 -12.93
CA SER A 9 0.17 7.62 -12.06
C SER A 9 -0.66 8.40 -11.06
N TYR A 10 -0.45 8.14 -9.77
CA TYR A 10 -1.08 8.86 -8.68
C TYR A 10 0.00 9.56 -7.84
N LYS A 11 0.11 10.88 -7.99
CA LYS A 11 1.16 11.69 -7.34
C LYS A 11 2.55 11.07 -7.58
N ASP A 12 3.35 10.92 -6.53
CA ASP A 12 4.67 10.30 -6.57
C ASP A 12 4.68 8.83 -6.12
N TYR A 13 3.51 8.18 -6.17
CA TYR A 13 3.34 6.76 -5.83
C TYR A 13 3.35 5.82 -7.05
N GLY A 14 3.28 6.36 -8.25
CA GLY A 14 3.19 5.57 -9.47
C GLY A 14 1.81 4.98 -9.70
N LYS A 15 1.77 3.78 -10.23
CA LYS A 15 0.54 3.07 -10.58
C LYS A 15 -0.25 2.68 -9.33
N CYS A 16 -1.57 2.85 -9.41
CA CYS A 16 -2.51 2.40 -8.40
C CYS A 16 -3.68 1.65 -9.03
N ILE A 17 -4.33 0.81 -8.24
CA ILE A 17 -5.63 0.22 -8.59
C ILE A 17 -6.71 1.00 -7.87
N CYS A 18 -7.68 1.49 -8.64
CA CYS A 18 -8.87 2.15 -8.12
C CYS A 18 -10.00 1.15 -8.00
N ILE A 19 -10.63 1.07 -6.84
CA ILE A 19 -11.84 0.29 -6.58
C ILE A 19 -12.92 1.28 -6.18
N SER A 20 -14.07 1.29 -6.88
CA SER A 20 -15.13 2.25 -6.60
C SER A 20 -16.51 1.64 -6.84
N ASN A 21 -17.46 1.94 -5.97
CA ASN A 21 -18.87 1.61 -6.17
C ASN A 21 -19.70 2.83 -6.63
N GLY A 22 -19.04 3.95 -6.92
CA GLY A 22 -19.70 5.20 -7.32
C GLY A 22 -20.08 6.11 -6.14
N VAL A 23 -20.02 5.60 -4.92
CA VAL A 23 -20.22 6.37 -3.67
C VAL A 23 -18.88 6.62 -3.00
N ILE A 24 -18.11 5.56 -2.78
CA ILE A 24 -16.77 5.60 -2.22
C ILE A 24 -15.75 5.05 -3.20
N GLU A 25 -14.49 5.41 -3.00
CA GLU A 25 -13.37 4.93 -3.77
C GLU A 25 -12.16 4.65 -2.89
N ALA A 26 -11.38 3.64 -3.26
CA ALA A 26 -10.10 3.31 -2.67
C ALA A 26 -9.04 3.19 -3.76
N TYR A 27 -7.85 3.76 -3.53
CA TYR A 27 -6.68 3.58 -4.40
C TYR A 27 -5.63 2.81 -3.65
N VAL A 28 -5.12 1.76 -4.27
CA VAL A 28 -4.08 0.91 -3.70
C VAL A 28 -2.84 0.96 -4.58
N THR A 29 -1.70 1.26 -3.98
CA THR A 29 -0.42 1.32 -4.69
C THR A 29 0.02 -0.08 -5.14
N VAL A 30 0.65 -0.16 -6.33
CA VAL A 30 1.19 -1.42 -6.86
C VAL A 30 2.64 -1.31 -7.34
N ASP A 31 3.19 -0.11 -7.49
CA ASP A 31 4.63 0.06 -7.76
C ASP A 31 5.46 -0.05 -6.47
N LEU A 32 4.80 0.03 -5.33
CA LEU A 32 5.33 -0.19 -3.99
C LEU A 32 4.18 -0.65 -3.07
N GLY A 33 4.49 -1.20 -1.92
CA GLY A 33 3.49 -1.52 -0.90
C GLY A 33 3.11 -3.01 -0.84
N PRO A 34 1.82 -3.35 -0.86
CA PRO A 34 0.63 -2.54 -1.17
C PRO A 34 0.24 -1.57 -0.04
N ARG A 35 -0.30 -0.40 -0.41
CA ARG A 35 -0.85 0.59 0.52
C ARG A 35 -2.17 1.13 0.02
N ILE A 36 -3.15 1.26 0.92
CA ILE A 36 -4.35 2.04 0.62
C ILE A 36 -3.95 3.50 0.76
N ILE A 37 -3.73 4.18 -0.36
CA ILE A 37 -3.21 5.54 -0.38
C ILE A 37 -4.30 6.60 -0.50
N ARG A 38 -5.47 6.21 -0.96
CA ARG A 38 -6.66 7.02 -0.99
C ARG A 38 -7.88 6.20 -0.55
N PHE A 39 -8.69 6.79 0.28
CA PHE A 39 -10.03 6.29 0.64
C PHE A 39 -10.93 7.48 0.97
N GLY A 40 -12.14 7.48 0.44
CA GLY A 40 -13.11 8.54 0.69
C GLY A 40 -14.28 8.46 -0.28
N PHE A 41 -15.16 9.45 -0.18
CA PHE A 41 -16.23 9.61 -1.16
C PHE A 41 -15.67 9.98 -2.53
N VAL A 42 -16.31 9.50 -3.59
CA VAL A 42 -15.94 9.84 -4.97
C VAL A 42 -15.95 11.36 -5.16
N GLY A 43 -14.80 11.91 -5.59
CA GLY A 43 -14.62 13.37 -5.72
C GLY A 43 -14.52 14.14 -4.42
N GLY A 44 -14.52 13.44 -3.28
CA GLY A 44 -14.41 14.03 -1.96
C GLY A 44 -12.98 14.05 -1.40
N GLN A 45 -12.89 14.38 -0.13
CA GLN A 45 -11.62 14.43 0.61
C GLN A 45 -11.01 13.01 0.73
N ASN A 46 -9.69 12.94 0.60
CA ASN A 46 -8.96 11.74 0.94
C ASN A 46 -8.75 11.66 2.45
N PHE A 47 -9.19 10.57 3.07
CA PHE A 47 -9.00 10.32 4.50
C PHE A 47 -7.64 9.69 4.83
N MET A 48 -6.91 9.23 3.83
CA MET A 48 -5.55 8.71 3.98
C MET A 48 -4.52 9.82 3.82
N CYS A 49 -3.34 9.63 4.42
CA CYS A 49 -2.22 10.53 4.21
C CYS A 49 -1.48 10.13 2.91
N ASP A 50 -1.48 11.01 1.93
CA ASP A 50 -0.82 10.81 0.63
C ASP A 50 0.25 11.88 0.35
N ARG A 51 1.05 12.20 1.37
CA ARG A 51 2.12 13.20 1.31
C ARG A 51 3.50 12.57 1.56
N ARG A 52 3.91 11.70 0.65
CA ARG A 52 5.15 10.92 0.75
C ARG A 52 6.38 11.76 1.07
N VAL A 53 6.62 12.82 0.32
CA VAL A 53 7.81 13.67 0.47
C VAL A 53 7.88 14.33 1.86
N ALA A 54 6.73 14.73 2.41
CA ALA A 54 6.66 15.40 3.70
C ALA A 54 6.90 14.46 4.89
N LEU A 55 6.74 13.16 4.70
CA LEU A 55 6.86 12.19 5.79
C LEU A 55 8.29 11.72 6.02
N GLY A 56 9.14 11.82 4.99
CA GLY A 56 10.56 11.45 5.06
C GLY A 56 10.79 9.96 5.26
N GLY A 57 12.04 9.61 5.48
CA GLY A 57 12.48 8.24 5.68
C GLY A 57 13.51 8.13 6.79
N ARG A 58 13.78 6.88 7.21
CA ARG A 58 14.78 6.56 8.24
C ARG A 58 15.73 5.48 7.73
N CYS A 59 17.01 5.67 8.05
CA CYS A 59 18.05 4.69 7.79
C CYS A 59 19.02 4.70 8.97
N SER A 60 19.29 3.53 9.53
CA SER A 60 20.30 3.31 10.54
C SER A 60 21.21 2.15 10.13
N GLN A 61 22.37 2.01 10.76
CA GLN A 61 23.24 0.87 10.52
C GLN A 61 22.53 -0.45 10.86
N GLU A 62 21.79 -0.48 11.96
CA GLU A 62 20.97 -1.64 12.34
C GLU A 62 19.97 -2.03 11.26
N TYR A 63 19.34 -1.04 10.63
CA TYR A 63 18.38 -1.26 9.55
C TYR A 63 19.05 -1.86 8.29
N THR A 64 20.18 -1.29 7.87
CA THR A 64 20.91 -1.79 6.70
C THR A 64 21.58 -3.13 6.94
N ASP A 65 22.01 -3.41 8.16
CA ASP A 65 22.53 -4.72 8.54
C ASP A 65 21.44 -5.80 8.44
N PHE A 66 20.20 -5.45 8.71
CA PHE A 66 19.07 -6.38 8.66
C PHE A 66 18.47 -6.53 7.25
N PHE A 67 18.15 -5.44 6.57
CA PHE A 67 17.46 -5.45 5.27
C PHE A 67 18.40 -5.33 4.07
N GLY A 68 19.62 -4.91 4.26
CA GLY A 68 20.62 -4.77 3.19
C GLY A 68 21.08 -3.33 2.96
N GLU A 69 22.24 -3.23 2.34
CA GLU A 69 22.86 -1.97 1.96
C GLU A 69 21.94 -1.14 1.07
N GLY A 70 21.86 0.17 1.34
CA GLY A 70 21.03 1.09 0.58
C GLY A 70 19.54 1.04 0.90
N LYS A 71 19.11 0.13 1.76
CA LYS A 71 17.72 0.06 2.21
C LYS A 71 17.42 1.10 3.28
N LYS A 72 16.21 1.63 3.23
CA LYS A 72 15.68 2.55 4.24
C LYS A 72 14.20 2.28 4.46
N TRP A 73 13.72 2.54 5.66
CA TRP A 73 12.30 2.65 5.90
C TRP A 73 11.82 4.05 5.53
N GLU A 74 10.81 4.12 4.70
CA GLU A 74 10.16 5.37 4.31
C GLU A 74 8.71 5.34 4.76
N SER A 75 8.24 6.43 5.35
CA SER A 75 6.84 6.60 5.68
C SER A 75 6.08 7.02 4.42
N PHE A 76 5.58 6.04 3.67
CA PHE A 76 4.86 6.32 2.43
C PHE A 76 3.47 6.94 2.65
N GLY A 77 2.95 6.88 3.87
CA GLY A 77 1.57 7.27 4.17
C GLY A 77 0.57 6.15 3.92
N GLY A 78 -0.71 6.50 3.95
CA GLY A 78 -1.79 5.54 3.75
C GLY A 78 -1.88 4.47 4.84
N HIS A 79 -2.55 3.38 4.51
CA HIS A 79 -2.65 2.18 5.34
C HIS A 79 -1.74 1.09 4.78
N ARG A 80 -0.88 0.52 5.61
CA ARG A 80 0.03 -0.58 5.26
C ARG A 80 -0.35 -1.89 5.95
N ILE A 81 0.12 -3.01 5.40
CA ILE A 81 0.10 -4.31 6.09
C ILE A 81 1.47 -4.49 6.75
N TRP A 82 1.48 -4.83 8.03
CA TRP A 82 2.70 -5.09 8.77
C TRP A 82 2.46 -6.05 9.92
N LEU A 83 3.52 -6.64 10.42
CA LEU A 83 3.47 -7.63 11.48
C LEU A 83 3.30 -7.00 12.86
N SER A 84 2.71 -7.76 13.76
CA SER A 84 2.56 -7.45 15.17
C SER A 84 3.21 -8.57 16.00
N PRO A 85 3.80 -8.30 17.17
CA PRO A 85 3.99 -6.98 17.77
C PRO A 85 5.03 -6.13 17.06
N GLU A 86 4.94 -4.80 17.21
CA GLU A 86 5.90 -3.88 16.63
C GLU A 86 7.31 -4.12 17.18
N SER A 87 8.27 -4.26 16.30
CA SER A 87 9.69 -4.46 16.61
C SER A 87 10.56 -3.81 15.54
N TYR A 88 11.56 -3.05 15.94
CA TYR A 88 12.51 -2.45 15.01
C TYR A 88 13.80 -3.26 14.97
N PRO A 89 14.37 -3.57 13.79
CA PRO A 89 13.91 -3.16 12.47
C PRO A 89 12.87 -4.09 11.83
N GLU A 90 12.56 -5.23 12.41
CA GLU A 90 11.89 -6.39 11.80
C GLU A 90 10.53 -6.04 11.19
N THR A 91 9.71 -5.24 11.86
CA THR A 91 8.37 -4.87 11.38
C THR A 91 8.35 -3.62 10.51
N TYR A 92 9.51 -3.02 10.25
CA TYR A 92 9.68 -1.83 9.42
C TYR A 92 10.21 -2.20 8.04
N THR A 93 9.57 -3.18 7.38
CA THR A 93 9.95 -3.61 6.03
C THR A 93 9.99 -2.43 5.05
N PRO A 94 10.92 -2.41 4.09
CA PRO A 94 11.04 -1.29 3.15
C PRO A 94 9.78 -1.02 2.32
N ASP A 95 8.99 -2.04 1.99
CA ASP A 95 7.77 -1.97 1.17
C ASP A 95 7.97 -1.21 -0.15
N ASP A 96 9.16 -1.28 -0.72
CA ASP A 96 9.63 -0.49 -1.86
C ASP A 96 9.58 -1.26 -3.19
N ARG A 97 8.94 -2.43 -3.19
CA ARG A 97 8.90 -3.31 -4.35
C ARG A 97 7.52 -3.36 -4.98
N ALA A 98 7.49 -3.66 -6.29
CA ALA A 98 6.26 -3.85 -7.04
C ALA A 98 5.40 -4.98 -6.45
N VAL A 99 4.08 -4.79 -6.55
CA VAL A 99 3.05 -5.67 -5.99
C VAL A 99 2.33 -6.37 -7.12
N ASP A 100 2.17 -7.68 -7.02
CA ASP A 100 1.29 -8.43 -7.90
C ASP A 100 -0.18 -8.21 -7.50
N TYR A 101 -1.08 -8.11 -8.46
CA TYR A 101 -2.49 -7.92 -8.17
C TYR A 101 -3.38 -8.71 -9.11
N GLU A 102 -4.56 -9.05 -8.62
CA GLU A 102 -5.62 -9.70 -9.36
C GLU A 102 -6.93 -8.94 -9.13
N ILE A 103 -7.57 -8.55 -10.23
CA ILE A 103 -8.87 -7.88 -10.18
C ILE A 103 -9.94 -8.96 -10.01
N THR A 104 -10.85 -8.74 -9.04
CA THR A 104 -11.97 -9.61 -8.74
C THR A 104 -13.29 -8.92 -9.11
N GLU A 105 -14.42 -9.61 -8.98
CA GLU A 105 -15.74 -9.07 -9.31
C GLU A 105 -16.07 -7.76 -8.58
N ASN A 106 -15.68 -7.65 -7.32
CA ASN A 106 -16.03 -6.52 -6.47
C ASN A 106 -14.84 -5.89 -5.74
N GLY A 107 -13.63 -6.09 -6.26
CA GLY A 107 -12.44 -5.54 -5.66
C GLY A 107 -11.16 -6.05 -6.30
N ALA A 108 -10.14 -6.26 -5.47
CA ALA A 108 -8.86 -6.79 -5.92
C ALA A 108 -8.08 -7.45 -4.78
N ILE A 109 -7.18 -8.35 -5.16
CA ILE A 109 -6.21 -8.99 -4.26
C ILE A 109 -4.82 -8.48 -4.63
N PHE A 110 -4.06 -8.06 -3.62
CA PHE A 110 -2.71 -7.53 -3.77
C PHE A 110 -1.74 -8.40 -3.01
N LYS A 111 -0.76 -8.96 -3.71
CA LYS A 111 0.28 -9.79 -3.11
C LYS A 111 1.61 -9.05 -3.14
N ALA A 112 2.12 -8.69 -1.95
CA ALA A 112 3.46 -8.17 -1.80
C ALA A 112 4.50 -9.25 -2.13
N GLN A 113 5.70 -8.85 -2.50
CA GLN A 113 6.83 -9.76 -2.55
C GLN A 113 7.18 -10.23 -1.14
N ASP A 114 7.66 -11.47 -1.02
CA ASP A 114 7.97 -12.05 0.27
C ASP A 114 9.08 -11.25 1.00
N ASP A 115 8.86 -10.99 2.27
CA ASP A 115 9.86 -10.39 3.16
C ASP A 115 10.70 -11.52 3.77
N VAL A 116 11.71 -11.96 3.02
CA VAL A 116 12.51 -13.15 3.36
C VAL A 116 13.27 -13.00 4.68
N GLU A 117 13.67 -11.78 5.04
CA GLU A 117 14.40 -11.48 6.26
C GLU A 117 13.60 -11.80 7.52
N ILE A 118 12.27 -11.73 7.42
CA ILE A 118 11.35 -12.00 8.54
C ILE A 118 10.45 -13.21 8.29
N GLY A 119 10.63 -13.90 7.16
CA GLY A 119 9.85 -15.09 6.80
C GLY A 119 8.36 -14.79 6.60
N ALA A 120 7.99 -13.60 6.11
CA ALA A 120 6.61 -13.18 5.95
C ALA A 120 6.20 -13.07 4.48
N ALA A 121 4.98 -13.52 4.20
CA ALA A 121 4.26 -13.27 2.94
C ALA A 121 2.98 -12.50 3.26
N LYS A 122 2.78 -11.36 2.61
CA LYS A 122 1.65 -10.46 2.90
C LYS A 122 0.73 -10.34 1.70
N THR A 123 -0.55 -10.52 1.95
CA THR A 123 -1.62 -10.35 0.95
C THR A 123 -2.70 -9.44 1.51
N LEU A 124 -3.13 -8.47 0.70
CA LEU A 124 -4.24 -7.59 1.00
C LEU A 124 -5.37 -7.89 0.02
N GLU A 125 -6.53 -8.25 0.54
CA GLU A 125 -7.75 -8.34 -0.25
C GLU A 125 -8.69 -7.19 0.11
N ILE A 126 -9.18 -6.48 -0.90
CA ILE A 126 -10.20 -5.44 -0.75
C ILE A 126 -11.43 -5.85 -1.52
N LYS A 127 -12.54 -5.90 -0.81
CA LYS A 127 -13.88 -6.06 -1.36
C LYS A 127 -14.70 -4.85 -1.01
N MET A 128 -15.45 -4.36 -1.95
CA MET A 128 -16.31 -3.20 -1.77
C MET A 128 -17.77 -3.63 -1.96
N ASP A 129 -18.64 -3.22 -1.05
CA ASP A 129 -20.07 -3.40 -1.25
C ASP A 129 -20.51 -2.57 -2.47
N LYS A 130 -21.46 -3.10 -3.23
CA LYS A 130 -21.93 -2.45 -4.46
C LYS A 130 -22.83 -1.24 -4.22
N ASP A 131 -23.45 -1.15 -3.07
CA ASP A 131 -24.51 -0.18 -2.80
C ASP A 131 -24.21 0.72 -1.59
N ASP A 132 -23.34 0.30 -0.67
CA ASP A 132 -23.07 0.98 0.59
C ASP A 132 -21.67 1.64 0.65
N ALA A 133 -21.57 2.68 1.49
CA ALA A 133 -20.32 3.37 1.79
C ALA A 133 -19.59 2.72 2.98
#